data_40081baf1c6bb89d1ee3e4f0ac4ea501
#
_entry.id   40081baf1c6bb89d1ee3e4f0ac4ea501
#
_cell.length_a   1.000
_cell.length_b   1.000
_cell.length_c   1.000
_cell.angle_alpha   90.00
_cell.angle_beta   90.00
_cell.angle_gamma   90.00
#
_symmetry.space_group_name_H-M   'P 1'
#
loop_
_entity.id
_entity.type
_entity.pdbx_description
1 polymer ?
#
loop_
_entity_poly.entity_id
_entity_poly.type
_entity_poly.pdbx_seq_one_letter_code
_entity_poly.pdbx_strand_id
1 'polypeptide(L)'
;MYDYGIYPRPDEKLFYAQCEKLEERVRGFTKKPLLEDVDGTLIQIYVYPRGHVIIKNDEMLGDVHVESEFDLKPFDALLRVKK
;
A
#
# COMPACT_ATOMS: atom_id res chain seq x y z
N MET A 1 -4.58 0.68 -14.30
CA MET A 1 -4.24 0.59 -12.87
C MET A 1 -2.75 0.36 -12.72
N TYR A 2 -2.15 0.96 -11.71
CA TYR A 2 -0.72 0.84 -11.42
C TYR A 2 -0.52 -0.16 -10.30
N ASP A 3 0.48 -1.02 -10.41
CA ASP A 3 0.80 -2.03 -9.41
C ASP A 3 2.29 -1.94 -9.09
N TYR A 4 2.61 -1.80 -7.81
CA TYR A 4 3.98 -1.60 -7.36
C TYR A 4 4.34 -2.66 -6.33
N GLY A 5 5.35 -3.49 -6.63
CA GLY A 5 5.89 -4.42 -5.65
C GLY A 5 6.81 -3.69 -4.68
N ILE A 6 6.57 -3.88 -3.39
CA ILE A 6 7.37 -3.23 -2.34
C ILE A 6 8.38 -4.22 -1.76
N TYR A 7 7.94 -5.45 -1.46
CA TYR A 7 8.80 -6.45 -0.85
C TYR A 7 8.32 -7.84 -1.25
N PRO A 8 9.24 -8.78 -1.55
CA PRO A 8 8.87 -10.09 -2.11
C PRO A 8 8.40 -11.11 -1.07
N ARG A 9 8.10 -10.70 0.13
CA ARG A 9 7.55 -11.55 1.21
C ARG A 9 6.59 -10.74 2.04
N PRO A 10 5.61 -11.37 2.72
CA PRO A 10 4.77 -10.67 3.68
C PRO A 10 5.63 -10.09 4.81
N ASP A 11 5.37 -8.83 5.14
CA ASP A 11 6.11 -8.16 6.21
C ASP A 11 5.23 -7.06 6.78
N GLU A 12 4.73 -7.27 7.98
CA GLU A 12 3.78 -6.35 8.60
C GLU A 12 4.41 -4.99 8.88
N LYS A 13 5.68 -4.95 9.30
CA LYS A 13 6.36 -3.68 9.55
C LYS A 13 6.49 -2.86 8.27
N LEU A 14 6.84 -3.50 7.16
CA LEU A 14 6.95 -2.82 5.88
C LEU A 14 5.59 -2.37 5.36
N PHE A 15 4.55 -3.16 5.61
CA PHE A 15 3.19 -2.77 5.28
C PHE A 15 2.81 -1.45 5.97
N TYR A 16 3.00 -1.36 7.28
CA TYR A 16 2.67 -0.13 8.01
C TYR A 16 3.57 1.03 7.64
N ALA A 17 4.86 0.78 7.40
CA ALA A 17 5.78 1.82 6.95
C ALA A 17 5.36 2.36 5.57
N GLN A 18 4.88 1.50 4.67
CA GLN A 18 4.38 1.93 3.37
C GLN A 18 3.12 2.78 3.51
N CYS A 19 2.23 2.42 4.42
CA CYS A 19 1.04 3.23 4.71
C CYS A 19 1.44 4.62 5.19
N GLU A 20 2.39 4.71 6.12
CA GLU A 20 2.87 5.99 6.63
C GLU A 20 3.49 6.84 5.53
N LYS A 21 4.29 6.24 4.67
CA LYS A 21 4.93 6.99 3.58
C LYS A 21 3.90 7.54 2.61
N LEU A 22 2.89 6.77 2.26
CA LEU A 22 1.81 7.24 1.42
C LEU A 22 1.11 8.44 2.07
N GLU A 23 0.81 8.34 3.37
CA GLU A 23 0.10 9.40 4.09
C GLU A 23 0.92 10.69 4.16
N GLU A 24 2.24 10.58 4.24
CA GLU A 24 3.13 11.73 4.25
C GLU A 24 3.25 12.39 2.87
N ARG A 25 3.32 11.59 1.82
CA ARG A 25 3.67 12.08 0.48
C ARG A 25 2.46 12.45 -0.36
N VAL A 26 1.31 11.81 -0.14
CA VAL A 26 0.10 12.09 -0.90
C VAL A 26 -1.00 12.46 0.08
N ARG A 27 -1.29 13.75 0.17
CA ARG A 27 -2.30 14.29 1.09
C ARG A 27 -3.68 14.29 0.46
N GLY A 28 -4.72 14.59 1.25
CA GLY A 28 -6.09 14.73 0.77
C GLY A 28 -6.82 13.41 0.66
N PHE A 29 -6.42 12.42 1.44
CA PHE A 29 -7.04 11.10 1.43
C PHE A 29 -8.15 10.97 2.47
N THR A 30 -9.07 10.03 2.22
CA THR A 30 -9.93 9.45 3.24
C THR A 30 -9.42 8.04 3.50
N LYS A 31 -9.00 7.77 4.72
CA LYS A 31 -8.45 6.46 5.11
C LYS A 31 -9.58 5.56 5.55
N LYS A 32 -9.77 4.43 4.88
CA LYS A 32 -10.78 3.44 5.27
C LYS A 32 -10.26 2.59 6.43
N PRO A 33 -11.16 1.93 7.18
CA PRO A 33 -10.73 1.01 8.23
C PRO A 33 -9.83 -0.10 7.68
N LEU A 34 -8.83 -0.48 8.47
CA LEU A 34 -7.95 -1.60 8.11
C LEU A 34 -8.77 -2.88 8.01
N LEU A 35 -8.55 -3.63 6.94
CA LEU A 35 -9.18 -4.93 6.74
C LEU A 35 -8.15 -6.03 6.98
N GLU A 36 -8.58 -7.08 7.66
CA GLU A 36 -7.75 -8.26 7.85
C GLU A 36 -8.55 -9.48 7.39
N ASP A 37 -8.00 -10.22 6.43
CA ASP A 37 -8.63 -11.42 5.90
C ASP A 37 -8.32 -12.64 6.78
N VAL A 38 -9.03 -13.74 6.53
CA VAL A 38 -8.91 -14.96 7.34
C VAL A 38 -7.51 -15.57 7.25
N ASP A 39 -6.78 -15.33 6.17
CA ASP A 39 -5.41 -15.83 5.99
C ASP A 39 -4.34 -14.90 6.58
N GLY A 40 -4.74 -13.79 7.21
CA GLY A 40 -3.83 -12.82 7.79
C GLY A 40 -3.44 -11.69 6.85
N THR A 41 -3.94 -11.67 5.60
CA THR A 41 -3.70 -10.58 4.66
C THR A 41 -4.26 -9.27 5.23
N LEU A 42 -3.41 -8.23 5.24
CA LEU A 42 -3.80 -6.90 5.67
C LEU A 42 -4.03 -6.02 4.45
N ILE A 43 -5.13 -5.28 4.46
CA ILE A 43 -5.53 -4.42 3.35
C ILE A 43 -5.89 -3.05 3.89
N GLN A 44 -5.20 -2.01 3.40
CA GLN A 44 -5.48 -0.63 3.75
C GLN A 44 -5.87 0.13 2.50
N ILE A 45 -7.06 0.71 2.50
CA ILE A 45 -7.62 1.43 1.36
C ILE A 45 -7.63 2.92 1.66
N TYR A 46 -7.11 3.71 0.72
CA TYR A 46 -7.16 5.18 0.74
C TYR A 46 -7.97 5.67 -0.44
N VAL A 47 -8.85 6.62 -0.19
CA VAL A 47 -9.67 7.24 -1.24
C VAL A 47 -9.20 8.67 -1.46
N TYR A 48 -8.81 8.98 -2.68
CA TYR A 48 -8.40 10.31 -3.11
C TYR A 48 -9.37 10.82 -4.18
N PRO A 49 -9.42 12.14 -4.43
CA PRO A 49 -10.22 12.64 -5.55
C PRO A 49 -9.81 12.04 -6.90
N ARG A 50 -8.54 11.62 -7.04
CA ARG A 50 -8.01 11.04 -8.27
C ARG A 50 -8.25 9.55 -8.39
N GLY A 51 -8.67 8.87 -7.32
CA GLY A 51 -8.88 7.44 -7.35
C GLY A 51 -8.47 6.77 -6.04
N HIS A 52 -8.52 5.44 -6.03
CA HIS A 52 -8.18 4.64 -4.84
C HIS A 52 -6.73 4.21 -4.87
N VAL A 53 -6.14 4.12 -3.68
CA VAL A 53 -4.84 3.45 -3.47
C VAL A 53 -5.05 2.36 -2.43
N ILE A 54 -4.59 1.15 -2.73
CA ILE A 54 -4.74 -0.02 -1.87
C ILE A 54 -3.36 -0.57 -1.56
N ILE A 55 -3.04 -0.69 -0.27
CA ILE A 55 -1.78 -1.28 0.17
C ILE A 55 -2.12 -2.62 0.80
N LYS A 56 -1.40 -3.66 0.39
CA LYS A 56 -1.65 -5.02 0.86
C LYS A 56 -0.39 -5.67 1.40
N ASN A 57 -0.53 -6.33 2.55
CA ASN A 57 0.41 -7.34 3.02
C ASN A 57 -0.23 -8.67 2.70
N ASP A 58 0.07 -9.21 1.52
CA ASP A 58 -0.70 -10.28 0.90
C ASP A 58 -0.09 -11.63 1.24
N GLU A 59 -0.79 -12.41 2.07
CA GLU A 59 -0.33 -13.73 2.48
C GLU A 59 -0.49 -14.78 1.38
N MET A 60 -1.43 -14.59 0.48
CA MET A 60 -1.67 -15.53 -0.62
C MET A 60 -0.64 -15.36 -1.74
N LEU A 61 -0.41 -14.12 -2.18
CA LEU A 61 0.63 -13.83 -3.18
C LEU A 61 2.03 -13.85 -2.57
N GLY A 62 2.12 -13.66 -1.25
CA GLY A 62 3.39 -13.70 -0.55
C GLY A 62 4.21 -12.44 -0.72
N ASP A 63 3.59 -11.26 -0.70
CA ASP A 63 4.32 -10.00 -0.87
C ASP A 63 3.67 -8.83 -0.14
N VAL A 64 4.38 -7.69 -0.15
CA VAL A 64 3.81 -6.38 0.16
C VAL A 64 3.75 -5.61 -1.14
N HIS A 65 2.58 -5.12 -1.52
CA HIS A 65 2.43 -4.38 -2.78
C HIS A 65 1.39 -3.25 -2.64
N VAL A 66 1.42 -2.36 -3.62
CA VAL A 66 0.52 -1.22 -3.70
C VAL A 66 -0.19 -1.24 -5.05
N GLU A 67 -1.52 -1.11 -5.03
CA GLU A 67 -2.33 -0.96 -6.22
C GLU A 67 -2.91 0.45 -6.23
N SER A 68 -2.84 1.15 -7.36
CA SER A 68 -3.30 2.52 -7.43
C SER A 68 -3.98 2.81 -8.76
N GLU A 69 -5.03 3.62 -8.73
CA GLU A 69 -5.71 4.08 -9.94
C GLU A 69 -4.98 5.24 -10.62
N PHE A 70 -3.99 5.83 -9.95
CA PHE A 70 -3.16 6.88 -10.52
C PHE A 70 -1.69 6.64 -10.20
N ASP A 71 -0.77 7.25 -10.96
CA ASP A 71 0.66 7.02 -10.79
C ASP A 71 1.18 7.65 -9.49
N LEU A 72 1.82 6.84 -8.65
CA LEU A 72 2.37 7.27 -7.37
C LEU A 72 3.83 7.69 -7.46
N LYS A 73 4.53 7.37 -8.55
CA LYS A 73 5.95 7.69 -8.69
C LYS A 73 6.27 9.18 -8.57
N PRO A 74 5.46 10.09 -9.17
CA PRO A 74 5.74 11.52 -9.03
C PRO A 74 5.70 12.04 -7.59
N PHE A 75 5.03 11.32 -6.69
CA PHE A 75 4.89 11.72 -5.29
C PHE A 75 5.99 11.16 -4.40
N ASP A 76 6.85 10.28 -4.93
CA ASP A 76 7.86 9.56 -4.14
C ASP A 76 7.21 8.86 -2.93
N ALA A 77 6.08 8.19 -3.17
CA ALA A 77 5.25 7.63 -2.11
C ALA A 77 5.52 6.16 -1.83
N LEU A 78 6.42 5.52 -2.59
CA LEU A 78 6.69 4.10 -2.46
C LEU A 78 7.97 3.87 -1.66
N LEU A 79 7.94 2.88 -0.77
CA LEU A 79 9.14 2.49 -0.03
C LEU A 79 10.18 1.90 -0.98
N ARG A 80 11.44 2.17 -0.69
CA ARG A 80 12.58 1.54 -1.36
C ARG A 80 13.25 0.62 -0.36
N VAL A 81 13.03 -0.67 -0.53
CA VAL A 81 13.53 -1.67 0.39
C VAL A 81 14.70 -2.41 -0.27
N LYS A 82 15.83 -2.43 0.41
CA LYS A 82 16.98 -3.23 -0.05
C LYS A 82 16.72 -4.69 0.29
N LYS A 83 16.88 -5.53 -0.67
CA LYS A 83 16.74 -6.97 -0.53
C LYS A 83 18.01 -7.59 0.02
#